data_3d6d3e614f53866cae5dd5f62710ee94
#
_entry.id   3d6d3e614f53866cae5dd5f62710ee94
#
_cell.length_a   1.000
_cell.length_b   1.000
_cell.length_c   1.000
_cell.angle_alpha   90.00
_cell.angle_beta   90.00
_cell.angle_gamma   90.00
#
_symmetry.space_group_name_H-M   'P 1'
#
loop_
_entity.id
_entity.type
_entity.pdbx_description
1 polymer ?
#
loop_
_entity_poly.entity_id
_entity_poly.type
_entity_poly.pdbx_seq_one_letter_code
_entity_poly.pdbx_strand_id
1 'polypeptide(L)'
;MKKILSIMIVAMLALSASSQVKKPTLMVVPADNWCVKNGYITKFNDQGAMVDVPNYKRALQNSSDCYNVITKINTLMNDRQFPLKDLSAVTKSMETNQAMDAVTTSKSGAGLAESPLDVIKRNVNADIIIELNWSVNTTGPKRSITYSLAAKDAYTDKQVAGCQGTGIPSFSAEIPVLLEEAVIGNMDNFTSQLQAHFDDMMENGREVTMEVKVVDNGSGIDMTCEYGGDELTDIIDNWVSDNSVNHRYNLSQGSENFLKFEQIRIALYQANGRPNDTRRWARELAKFLTSKYQIPCRVDIRGLGKAVVMIGEK
;
A
#
# COMPACT_ATOMS: atom_id res chain seq x y z
N MET A 1 38.15 38.19 -11.42
CA MET A 1 36.73 38.05 -11.82
C MET A 1 36.42 36.77 -12.57
N LYS A 2 37.17 36.36 -13.64
CA LYS A 2 36.89 35.12 -14.40
C LYS A 2 36.94 33.82 -13.59
N LYS A 3 37.85 33.73 -12.58
CA LYS A 3 37.98 32.51 -11.71
C LYS A 3 36.83 32.36 -10.70
N ILE A 4 36.26 33.48 -10.24
CA ILE A 4 35.11 33.46 -9.31
C ILE A 4 33.82 33.06 -10.05
N LEU A 5 33.67 33.50 -11.28
CA LEU A 5 32.54 33.14 -12.14
C LEU A 5 32.52 31.65 -12.50
N SER A 6 33.71 31.03 -12.75
CA SER A 6 33.83 29.58 -13.00
C SER A 6 33.45 28.73 -11.77
N ILE A 7 33.81 29.17 -10.55
CA ILE A 7 33.47 28.46 -9.32
C ILE A 7 31.95 28.53 -9.05
N MET A 8 31.32 29.66 -9.35
CA MET A 8 29.85 29.80 -9.19
C MET A 8 29.06 28.94 -10.18
N ILE A 9 29.55 28.75 -11.40
CA ILE A 9 28.90 27.88 -12.41
C ILE A 9 29.07 26.41 -12.03
N VAL A 10 30.19 25.99 -11.48
CA VAL A 10 30.40 24.61 -11.01
C VAL A 10 29.55 24.32 -9.77
N ALA A 11 29.35 25.28 -8.86
CA ALA A 11 28.46 25.16 -7.72
C ALA A 11 26.97 25.07 -8.11
N MET A 12 26.52 25.74 -9.17
CA MET A 12 25.16 25.62 -9.71
C MET A 12 24.91 24.27 -10.40
N LEU A 13 25.92 23.65 -10.98
CA LEU A 13 25.78 22.32 -11.61
C LEU A 13 25.75 21.15 -10.59
N ALA A 14 26.25 21.39 -9.37
CA ALA A 14 26.22 20.37 -8.30
C ALA A 14 24.86 20.23 -7.60
N LEU A 15 23.94 21.18 -7.81
CA LEU A 15 22.59 21.16 -7.22
C LEU A 15 21.55 20.35 -8.01
N SER A 16 21.93 19.77 -9.14
CA SER A 16 21.00 19.04 -10.02
C SER A 16 21.08 17.51 -9.90
N ALA A 17 21.77 16.98 -8.90
CA ALA A 17 21.68 15.57 -8.55
C ALA A 17 20.43 15.34 -7.69
N SER A 18 19.24 15.71 -8.20
CA SER A 18 18.00 15.19 -7.67
C SER A 18 18.03 13.68 -7.93
N SER A 19 18.30 12.90 -6.90
CA SER A 19 18.10 11.45 -6.94
C SER A 19 16.68 11.26 -7.48
N GLN A 20 16.57 10.48 -8.55
CA GLN A 20 15.27 10.21 -9.18
C GLN A 20 14.48 9.39 -8.17
N VAL A 21 13.68 10.07 -7.36
CA VAL A 21 12.84 9.46 -6.34
C VAL A 21 11.86 8.55 -7.06
N LYS A 22 11.80 7.29 -6.65
CA LYS A 22 10.83 6.34 -7.20
C LYS A 22 9.42 6.93 -7.04
N LYS A 23 8.74 7.21 -8.15
CA LYS A 23 7.33 7.63 -8.12
C LYS A 23 6.50 6.51 -7.48
N PRO A 24 5.50 6.85 -6.63
CA PRO A 24 4.58 5.88 -6.08
C PRO A 24 3.92 5.04 -7.17
N THR A 25 3.72 3.76 -6.88
CA THR A 25 3.07 2.83 -7.80
C THR A 25 1.58 2.82 -7.53
N LEU A 26 0.78 3.16 -8.57
CA LEU A 26 -0.67 3.19 -8.49
C LEU A 26 -1.29 2.06 -9.32
N MET A 27 -2.50 1.62 -8.94
CA MET A 27 -3.31 0.67 -9.69
C MET A 27 -4.78 1.00 -9.51
N VAL A 28 -5.58 0.87 -10.58
CA VAL A 28 -7.04 0.91 -10.51
C VAL A 28 -7.59 -0.51 -10.47
N VAL A 29 -8.55 -0.74 -9.56
CA VAL A 29 -9.31 -1.98 -9.46
C VAL A 29 -10.81 -1.67 -9.43
N PRO A 30 -11.69 -2.54 -9.93
CA PRO A 30 -13.12 -2.40 -9.68
C PRO A 30 -13.37 -2.58 -8.18
N ALA A 31 -14.25 -1.76 -7.60
CA ALA A 31 -14.58 -1.85 -6.18
C ALA A 31 -15.25 -3.19 -5.83
N ASP A 32 -15.02 -3.65 -4.60
CA ASP A 32 -15.53 -4.95 -4.14
C ASP A 32 -17.04 -5.06 -4.27
N ASN A 33 -17.78 -4.01 -3.88
CA ASN A 33 -19.22 -3.96 -4.00
C ASN A 33 -19.70 -4.02 -5.45
N TRP A 34 -18.94 -3.46 -6.40
CA TRP A 34 -19.23 -3.58 -7.83
C TRP A 34 -19.04 -5.03 -8.29
N CYS A 35 -17.96 -5.68 -7.87
CA CYS A 35 -17.71 -7.09 -8.20
C CYS A 35 -18.82 -8.01 -7.64
N VAL A 36 -19.19 -7.81 -6.36
CA VAL A 36 -20.27 -8.57 -5.71
C VAL A 36 -21.60 -8.39 -6.44
N LYS A 37 -22.00 -7.14 -6.72
CA LYS A 37 -23.25 -6.81 -7.41
C LYS A 37 -23.36 -7.43 -8.81
N ASN A 38 -22.23 -7.56 -9.49
CA ASN A 38 -22.17 -8.12 -10.86
C ASN A 38 -21.79 -9.61 -10.90
N GLY A 39 -21.70 -10.29 -9.74
CA GLY A 39 -21.42 -11.73 -9.66
C GLY A 39 -19.96 -12.10 -9.97
N TYR A 40 -19.03 -11.16 -9.94
CA TYR A 40 -17.60 -11.40 -10.12
C TYR A 40 -16.92 -11.66 -8.77
N ILE A 41 -17.31 -12.78 -8.16
CA ILE A 41 -16.84 -13.22 -6.84
C ILE A 41 -16.25 -14.62 -6.92
N THR A 42 -15.43 -14.95 -5.92
CA THR A 42 -14.99 -16.31 -5.61
C THR A 42 -15.10 -16.57 -4.11
N LYS A 43 -15.27 -17.83 -3.72
CA LYS A 43 -15.30 -18.23 -2.32
C LYS A 43 -13.88 -18.26 -1.77
N PHE A 44 -13.68 -17.65 -0.64
CA PHE A 44 -12.41 -17.61 0.07
C PHE A 44 -12.60 -18.10 1.51
N ASN A 45 -11.72 -18.97 1.98
CA ASN A 45 -11.75 -19.46 3.35
C ASN A 45 -10.90 -18.52 4.22
N ASP A 46 -11.56 -17.67 4.99
CA ASP A 46 -10.94 -16.79 5.96
C ASP A 46 -11.05 -17.42 7.36
N GLN A 47 -9.99 -18.09 7.79
CA GLN A 47 -9.87 -18.71 9.12
C GLN A 47 -11.05 -19.66 9.49
N GLY A 48 -11.58 -20.38 8.49
CA GLY A 48 -12.70 -21.29 8.63
C GLY A 48 -14.05 -20.72 8.23
N ALA A 49 -14.18 -19.43 8.03
CA ALA A 49 -15.37 -18.79 7.48
C ALA A 49 -15.26 -18.66 5.95
N MET A 50 -16.28 -19.08 5.22
CA MET A 50 -16.34 -18.90 3.76
C MET A 50 -16.90 -17.51 3.45
N VAL A 51 -16.07 -16.63 2.92
CA VAL A 51 -16.46 -15.28 2.51
C VAL A 51 -16.40 -15.10 1.00
N ASP A 52 -17.22 -14.21 0.47
CA ASP A 52 -17.18 -13.82 -0.93
C ASP A 52 -16.13 -12.72 -1.13
N VAL A 53 -15.17 -12.96 -2.01
CA VAL A 53 -14.13 -11.98 -2.36
C VAL A 53 -14.16 -11.68 -3.85
N PRO A 54 -13.74 -10.47 -4.29
CA PRO A 54 -13.70 -10.09 -5.68
C PRO A 54 -12.85 -11.03 -6.53
N ASN A 55 -13.35 -11.35 -7.72
CA ASN A 55 -12.59 -12.03 -8.75
C ASN A 55 -12.28 -11.04 -9.89
N TYR A 56 -11.25 -10.27 -9.73
CA TYR A 56 -10.86 -9.22 -10.69
C TYR A 56 -10.56 -9.77 -12.09
N LYS A 57 -9.95 -10.95 -12.17
CA LYS A 57 -9.68 -11.61 -13.44
C LYS A 57 -10.98 -11.90 -14.19
N ARG A 58 -11.93 -12.52 -13.51
CA ARG A 58 -13.24 -12.86 -14.11
C ARG A 58 -14.01 -11.59 -14.50
N ALA A 59 -13.91 -10.53 -13.70
CA ALA A 59 -14.51 -9.23 -14.02
C ALA A 59 -13.94 -8.64 -15.32
N LEU A 60 -12.62 -8.65 -15.49
CA LEU A 60 -11.96 -8.14 -16.69
C LEU A 60 -12.20 -9.00 -17.93
N GLN A 61 -12.28 -10.33 -17.78
CA GLN A 61 -12.47 -11.25 -18.90
C GLN A 61 -13.91 -11.30 -19.39
N ASN A 62 -14.89 -11.20 -18.50
CA ASN A 62 -16.29 -11.42 -18.81
C ASN A 62 -17.10 -10.12 -18.94
N SER A 63 -16.51 -8.96 -18.61
CA SER A 63 -17.13 -7.66 -18.78
C SER A 63 -16.25 -6.74 -19.61
N SER A 64 -16.61 -6.53 -20.87
CA SER A 64 -15.98 -5.55 -21.75
C SER A 64 -16.07 -4.14 -21.15
N ASP A 65 -17.18 -3.82 -20.50
CA ASP A 65 -17.39 -2.53 -19.85
C ASP A 65 -16.40 -2.32 -18.69
N CYS A 66 -16.18 -3.34 -17.87
CA CYS A 66 -15.20 -3.28 -16.79
C CYS A 66 -13.78 -3.00 -17.32
N TYR A 67 -13.36 -3.78 -18.33
CA TYR A 67 -12.06 -3.58 -18.96
C TYR A 67 -11.91 -2.17 -19.56
N ASN A 68 -12.90 -1.73 -20.34
CA ASN A 68 -12.87 -0.44 -21.01
C ASN A 68 -12.91 0.75 -20.04
N VAL A 69 -13.70 0.63 -18.98
CA VAL A 69 -13.83 1.66 -17.94
C VAL A 69 -12.51 1.81 -17.16
N ILE A 70 -11.88 0.70 -16.77
CA ILE A 70 -10.56 0.74 -16.11
C ILE A 70 -9.50 1.32 -17.03
N THR A 71 -9.48 0.89 -18.30
CA THR A 71 -8.56 1.43 -19.31
C THR A 71 -8.75 2.93 -19.50
N LYS A 72 -9.99 3.44 -19.48
CA LYS A 72 -10.28 4.86 -19.59
C LYS A 72 -9.72 5.65 -18.41
N ILE A 73 -9.91 5.17 -17.17
CA ILE A 73 -9.31 5.80 -15.98
C ILE A 73 -7.78 5.79 -16.06
N ASN A 74 -7.18 4.65 -16.47
CA ASN A 74 -5.73 4.58 -16.67
C ASN A 74 -5.23 5.65 -17.66
N THR A 75 -5.95 5.88 -18.77
CA THR A 75 -5.62 6.92 -19.75
C THR A 75 -5.70 8.31 -19.14
N LEU A 76 -6.81 8.64 -18.46
CA LEU A 76 -7.03 9.96 -17.84
C LEU A 76 -5.99 10.27 -16.75
N MET A 77 -5.53 9.27 -16.02
CA MET A 77 -4.46 9.40 -15.03
C MET A 77 -3.09 9.57 -15.70
N ASN A 78 -2.81 8.82 -16.77
CA ASN A 78 -1.58 8.93 -17.55
C ASN A 78 -1.41 10.33 -18.14
N ASP A 79 -2.49 10.91 -18.70
CA ASP A 79 -2.50 12.26 -19.26
C ASP A 79 -2.13 13.31 -18.20
N ARG A 80 -2.36 13.01 -16.93
CA ARG A 80 -2.00 13.83 -15.77
C ARG A 80 -0.67 13.45 -15.10
N GLN A 81 0.13 12.62 -15.78
CA GLN A 81 1.45 12.15 -15.32
C GLN A 81 1.42 11.24 -14.07
N PHE A 82 0.30 10.57 -13.85
CA PHE A 82 0.15 9.50 -12.86
C PHE A 82 0.05 8.14 -13.55
N PRO A 83 1.17 7.55 -14.00
CA PRO A 83 1.15 6.25 -14.67
C PRO A 83 0.75 5.15 -13.69
N LEU A 84 -0.15 4.26 -14.13
CA LEU A 84 -0.65 3.15 -13.33
C LEU A 84 -0.13 1.81 -13.86
N LYS A 85 -0.04 0.84 -12.97
CA LYS A 85 0.10 -0.57 -13.37
C LYS A 85 -1.24 -1.10 -13.85
N ASP A 86 -1.21 -1.77 -14.99
CA ASP A 86 -2.40 -2.36 -15.59
C ASP A 86 -2.84 -3.63 -14.85
N LEU A 87 -4.08 -3.65 -14.35
CA LEU A 87 -4.65 -4.75 -13.60
C LEU A 87 -4.70 -6.06 -14.42
N SER A 88 -5.01 -5.96 -15.72
CA SER A 88 -5.09 -7.13 -16.62
C SER A 88 -3.71 -7.77 -16.80
N ALA A 89 -2.67 -6.97 -17.01
CA ALA A 89 -1.30 -7.45 -17.11
C ALA A 89 -0.83 -8.10 -15.80
N VAL A 90 -1.17 -7.51 -14.66
CA VAL A 90 -0.81 -8.04 -13.34
C VAL A 90 -1.50 -9.36 -13.06
N THR A 91 -2.81 -9.48 -13.25
CA THR A 91 -3.54 -10.73 -13.02
C THR A 91 -3.01 -11.86 -13.91
N LYS A 92 -2.61 -11.55 -15.15
CA LYS A 92 -2.03 -12.50 -16.08
C LYS A 92 -0.61 -12.95 -15.66
N SER A 93 0.24 -12.03 -15.18
CA SER A 93 1.58 -12.37 -14.69
C SER A 93 1.55 -13.21 -13.42
N MET A 94 0.57 -12.96 -12.52
CA MET A 94 0.39 -13.74 -11.31
C MET A 94 0.07 -15.21 -11.61
N GLU A 95 -0.75 -15.50 -12.62
CA GLU A 95 -1.05 -16.86 -13.05
C GLU A 95 0.19 -17.59 -13.57
N THR A 96 0.98 -16.90 -14.39
CA THR A 96 2.22 -17.46 -14.90
C THR A 96 3.18 -17.79 -13.75
N ASN A 97 3.31 -16.91 -12.76
CA ASN A 97 4.17 -17.14 -11.60
C ASN A 97 3.65 -18.29 -10.72
N GLN A 98 2.35 -18.35 -10.45
CA GLN A 98 1.74 -19.47 -9.70
C GLN A 98 1.96 -20.82 -10.40
N ALA A 99 1.84 -20.86 -11.72
CA ALA A 99 2.13 -22.07 -12.50
C ALA A 99 3.61 -22.47 -12.41
N MET A 100 4.53 -21.52 -12.45
CA MET A 100 5.97 -21.76 -12.29
C MET A 100 6.30 -22.20 -10.84
N ASP A 101 5.74 -21.55 -9.84
CA ASP A 101 5.95 -21.89 -8.43
C ASP A 101 5.43 -23.30 -8.10
N ALA A 102 4.31 -23.71 -8.67
CA ALA A 102 3.77 -25.05 -8.52
C ALA A 102 4.71 -26.14 -9.06
N VAL A 103 5.55 -25.81 -10.05
CA VAL A 103 6.55 -26.72 -10.63
C VAL A 103 7.85 -26.73 -9.82
N THR A 104 8.19 -25.62 -9.17
CA THR A 104 9.50 -25.42 -8.54
C THR A 104 9.51 -25.61 -7.03
N THR A 105 8.38 -25.44 -6.34
CA THR A 105 8.32 -25.53 -4.86
C THR A 105 7.63 -26.81 -4.40
N SER A 106 8.41 -27.74 -3.87
CA SER A 106 7.92 -28.93 -3.14
C SER A 106 7.63 -28.67 -1.65
N LYS A 107 7.72 -27.44 -1.17
CA LYS A 107 7.42 -27.07 0.22
C LYS A 107 6.13 -26.25 0.26
N SER A 108 5.03 -26.92 0.57
CA SER A 108 3.80 -26.28 1.04
C SER A 108 4.05 -25.72 2.45
N GLY A 109 4.56 -24.51 2.55
CA GLY A 109 4.42 -23.73 3.77
C GLY A 109 2.93 -23.39 3.92
N ALA A 110 2.34 -23.67 5.08
CA ALA A 110 1.02 -23.17 5.43
C ALA A 110 1.10 -21.64 5.57
N GLY A 111 1.06 -20.94 4.41
CA GLY A 111 0.90 -19.49 4.37
C GLY A 111 -0.50 -19.15 4.89
N LEU A 112 -0.61 -18.09 5.67
CA LEU A 112 -1.90 -17.48 5.99
C LEU A 112 -2.63 -17.22 4.69
N ALA A 113 -3.91 -17.61 4.62
CA ALA A 113 -4.74 -17.34 3.47
C ALA A 113 -4.83 -15.81 3.28
N GLU A 114 -4.37 -15.33 2.13
CA GLU A 114 -4.40 -13.90 1.78
C GLU A 114 -5.59 -13.62 0.85
N SER A 115 -6.23 -12.47 1.03
CA SER A 115 -7.29 -12.04 0.13
C SER A 115 -6.74 -11.76 -1.29
N PRO A 116 -7.54 -11.88 -2.36
CA PRO A 116 -7.09 -11.55 -3.72
C PRO A 116 -6.51 -10.15 -3.84
N LEU A 117 -7.06 -9.16 -3.12
CA LEU A 117 -6.54 -7.80 -3.12
C LEU A 117 -5.17 -7.71 -2.44
N ASP A 118 -4.95 -8.40 -1.32
CA ASP A 118 -3.66 -8.40 -0.62
C ASP A 118 -2.58 -9.09 -1.47
N VAL A 119 -2.94 -10.17 -2.17
CA VAL A 119 -2.06 -10.82 -3.14
C VAL A 119 -1.68 -9.85 -4.26
N ILE A 120 -2.62 -9.05 -4.79
CA ILE A 120 -2.35 -8.01 -5.78
C ILE A 120 -1.46 -6.92 -5.19
N LYS A 121 -1.83 -6.34 -4.04
CA LYS A 121 -1.03 -5.31 -3.36
C LYS A 121 0.45 -5.74 -3.23
N ARG A 122 0.67 -6.96 -2.78
CA ARG A 122 2.01 -7.52 -2.59
C ARG A 122 2.77 -7.75 -3.90
N ASN A 123 2.13 -8.38 -4.90
CA ASN A 123 2.81 -8.70 -6.18
C ASN A 123 3.12 -7.44 -7.00
N VAL A 124 2.27 -6.44 -6.93
CA VAL A 124 2.45 -5.16 -7.63
C VAL A 124 3.39 -4.25 -6.86
N ASN A 125 3.50 -4.45 -5.54
CA ASN A 125 4.09 -3.50 -4.61
C ASN A 125 3.48 -2.10 -4.83
N ALA A 126 2.12 -2.08 -4.90
CA ALA A 126 1.37 -0.86 -5.13
C ALA A 126 1.40 -0.01 -3.86
N ASP A 127 1.71 1.26 -4.02
CA ASP A 127 1.64 2.24 -2.93
C ASP A 127 0.20 2.72 -2.73
N ILE A 128 -0.56 2.87 -3.82
CA ILE A 128 -1.96 3.31 -3.80
C ILE A 128 -2.83 2.38 -4.66
N ILE A 129 -3.95 1.96 -4.10
CA ILE A 129 -5.02 1.26 -4.82
C ILE A 129 -6.19 2.23 -5.02
N ILE A 130 -6.61 2.40 -6.27
CA ILE A 130 -7.75 3.24 -6.65
C ILE A 130 -8.93 2.30 -6.93
N GLU A 131 -9.90 2.29 -6.04
CA GLU A 131 -11.14 1.55 -6.22
C GLU A 131 -12.12 2.36 -7.05
N LEU A 132 -12.59 1.79 -8.14
CA LEU A 132 -13.60 2.38 -9.02
C LEU A 132 -14.92 1.63 -8.87
N ASN A 133 -15.94 2.33 -8.42
CA ASN A 133 -17.32 1.86 -8.43
C ASN A 133 -18.13 2.66 -9.44
N TRP A 134 -19.01 2.00 -10.20
CA TRP A 134 -19.92 2.70 -11.13
C TRP A 134 -21.23 1.96 -11.31
N SER A 135 -22.24 2.70 -11.74
CA SER A 135 -23.53 2.17 -12.17
C SER A 135 -24.08 2.96 -13.35
N VAL A 136 -24.75 2.27 -14.25
CA VAL A 136 -25.46 2.89 -15.37
C VAL A 136 -26.88 3.21 -14.92
N ASN A 137 -27.27 4.47 -15.05
CA ASN A 137 -28.63 4.93 -14.80
C ASN A 137 -29.37 5.07 -16.13
N THR A 138 -30.62 4.63 -16.19
CA THR A 138 -31.47 4.75 -17.36
C THR A 138 -32.66 5.66 -17.05
N THR A 139 -32.84 6.70 -17.83
CA THR A 139 -33.95 7.65 -17.72
C THR A 139 -34.63 7.79 -19.09
N GLY A 140 -35.68 7.04 -19.30
CA GLY A 140 -36.29 6.87 -20.63
C GLY A 140 -35.27 6.27 -21.60
N PRO A 141 -35.04 6.86 -22.80
CA PRO A 141 -34.08 6.33 -23.76
C PRO A 141 -32.63 6.76 -23.48
N LYS A 142 -32.41 7.62 -22.46
CA LYS A 142 -31.07 8.15 -22.11
C LYS A 142 -30.41 7.32 -21.03
N ARG A 143 -29.07 7.21 -21.13
CA ARG A 143 -28.22 6.60 -20.12
C ARG A 143 -27.25 7.63 -19.54
N SER A 144 -26.96 7.55 -18.25
CA SER A 144 -25.88 8.26 -17.59
C SER A 144 -25.12 7.30 -16.69
N ILE A 145 -23.94 7.72 -16.19
CA ILE A 145 -23.15 6.93 -15.26
C ILE A 145 -23.00 7.67 -13.94
N THR A 146 -23.22 6.97 -12.84
CA THR A 146 -22.81 7.44 -11.52
C THR A 146 -21.55 6.67 -11.15
N TYR A 147 -20.54 7.37 -10.62
CA TYR A 147 -19.26 6.79 -10.27
C TYR A 147 -18.75 7.27 -8.92
N SER A 148 -17.86 6.50 -8.33
CA SER A 148 -16.98 6.94 -7.24
C SER A 148 -15.57 6.37 -7.45
N LEU A 149 -14.55 7.20 -7.23
CA LEU A 149 -13.15 6.83 -7.14
C LEU A 149 -12.68 7.04 -5.72
N ALA A 150 -12.06 6.03 -5.13
CA ALA A 150 -11.48 6.09 -3.80
C ALA A 150 -10.04 5.56 -3.86
N ALA A 151 -9.06 6.45 -3.71
CA ALA A 151 -7.66 6.08 -3.63
C ALA A 151 -7.29 5.77 -2.17
N LYS A 152 -6.80 4.57 -1.91
CA LYS A 152 -6.40 4.08 -0.60
C LYS A 152 -4.90 3.83 -0.58
N ASP A 153 -4.24 4.31 0.45
CA ASP A 153 -2.85 3.96 0.74
C ASP A 153 -2.77 2.47 1.11
N ALA A 154 -1.93 1.71 0.41
CA ALA A 154 -1.86 0.26 0.56
C ALA A 154 -1.13 -0.20 1.84
N TYR A 155 -0.52 0.72 2.57
CA TYR A 155 0.17 0.46 3.83
C TYR A 155 -0.73 0.72 5.05
N THR A 156 -1.63 1.71 4.94
CA THR A 156 -2.45 2.16 6.07
C THR A 156 -3.94 1.89 5.87
N ASP A 157 -4.36 1.51 4.66
CA ASP A 157 -5.75 1.41 4.20
C ASP A 157 -6.56 2.73 4.32
N LYS A 158 -5.87 3.85 4.60
CA LYS A 158 -6.50 5.18 4.65
C LYS A 158 -6.87 5.66 3.25
N GLN A 159 -8.06 6.22 3.09
CA GLN A 159 -8.42 6.92 1.86
C GLN A 159 -7.67 8.26 1.81
N VAL A 160 -6.89 8.46 0.76
CA VAL A 160 -6.00 9.62 0.56
C VAL A 160 -6.48 10.56 -0.54
N ALA A 161 -7.31 10.06 -1.45
CA ALA A 161 -8.00 10.87 -2.44
C ALA A 161 -9.35 10.27 -2.77
N GLY A 162 -10.28 11.10 -3.23
CA GLY A 162 -11.60 10.64 -3.64
C GLY A 162 -12.35 11.65 -4.48
N CYS A 163 -13.15 11.13 -5.40
CA CYS A 163 -14.17 11.92 -6.11
C CYS A 163 -15.35 11.04 -6.48
N GLN A 164 -16.49 11.68 -6.67
CA GLN A 164 -17.73 11.02 -7.10
C GLN A 164 -18.59 11.97 -7.91
N GLY A 165 -19.47 11.42 -8.71
CA GLY A 165 -20.38 12.23 -9.51
C GLY A 165 -21.32 11.40 -10.36
N THR A 166 -22.21 12.11 -11.06
CA THR A 166 -23.11 11.56 -12.06
C THR A 166 -22.97 12.36 -13.33
N GLY A 167 -22.74 11.66 -14.45
CA GLY A 167 -22.62 12.26 -15.76
C GLY A 167 -23.95 12.74 -16.34
N ILE A 168 -23.86 13.54 -17.40
CA ILE A 168 -25.02 14.03 -18.14
C ILE A 168 -25.65 12.87 -18.93
N PRO A 169 -27.00 12.70 -18.92
CA PRO A 169 -27.66 11.67 -19.68
C PRO A 169 -27.50 11.83 -21.21
N SER A 170 -27.02 10.79 -21.88
CA SER A 170 -26.82 10.72 -23.35
C SER A 170 -27.72 9.63 -23.97
N PHE A 171 -28.08 9.83 -25.24
CA PHE A 171 -28.86 8.86 -26.01
C PHE A 171 -28.02 7.74 -26.62
N SER A 172 -26.78 8.01 -26.98
CA SER A 172 -25.95 7.14 -27.83
C SER A 172 -24.54 6.88 -27.32
N ALA A 173 -24.09 7.57 -26.24
CA ALA A 173 -22.74 7.39 -25.74
C ALA A 173 -22.53 6.01 -25.13
N GLU A 174 -21.39 5.41 -25.44
CA GLU A 174 -20.91 4.16 -24.84
C GLU A 174 -20.49 4.37 -23.37
N ILE A 175 -20.50 3.31 -22.57
CA ILE A 175 -20.21 3.38 -21.12
C ILE A 175 -18.87 4.05 -20.81
N PRO A 176 -17.76 3.75 -21.52
CA PRO A 176 -16.48 4.44 -21.27
C PRO A 176 -16.52 5.95 -21.55
N VAL A 177 -17.31 6.37 -22.54
CA VAL A 177 -17.49 7.80 -22.86
C VAL A 177 -18.34 8.49 -21.81
N LEU A 178 -19.44 7.85 -21.37
CA LEU A 178 -20.26 8.36 -20.26
C LEU A 178 -19.45 8.53 -18.99
N LEU A 179 -18.53 7.58 -18.71
CA LEU A 179 -17.63 7.69 -17.56
C LEU A 179 -16.66 8.86 -17.73
N GLU A 180 -16.01 8.98 -18.88
CA GLU A 180 -15.08 10.07 -19.15
C GLU A 180 -15.72 11.44 -18.92
N GLU A 181 -16.89 11.67 -19.51
CA GLU A 181 -17.66 12.91 -19.33
C GLU A 181 -18.05 13.17 -17.88
N ALA A 182 -18.37 12.10 -17.12
CA ALA A 182 -18.73 12.23 -15.71
C ALA A 182 -17.53 12.57 -14.81
N VAL A 183 -16.36 11.99 -15.10
CA VAL A 183 -15.17 12.04 -14.24
C VAL A 183 -14.29 13.26 -14.50
N ILE A 184 -14.23 13.73 -15.77
CA ILE A 184 -13.20 14.66 -16.23
C ILE A 184 -13.14 15.95 -15.42
N GLY A 185 -14.29 16.46 -15.00
CA GLY A 185 -14.38 17.67 -14.18
C GLY A 185 -13.84 17.54 -12.76
N ASN A 186 -13.67 16.31 -12.27
CA ASN A 186 -13.20 16.05 -10.90
C ASN A 186 -11.76 15.50 -10.88
N MET A 187 -11.19 15.14 -12.05
CA MET A 187 -9.89 14.46 -12.10
C MET A 187 -8.74 15.34 -11.60
N ASP A 188 -8.78 16.64 -11.87
CA ASP A 188 -7.71 17.54 -11.43
C ASP A 188 -7.68 17.70 -9.92
N ASN A 189 -8.86 17.78 -9.28
CA ASN A 189 -8.95 17.76 -7.82
C ASN A 189 -8.51 16.42 -7.23
N PHE A 190 -8.91 15.30 -7.84
CA PHE A 190 -8.52 13.96 -7.42
C PHE A 190 -6.99 13.78 -7.48
N THR A 191 -6.36 14.16 -8.59
CA THR A 191 -4.90 14.06 -8.75
C THR A 191 -4.14 15.03 -7.86
N SER A 192 -4.71 16.20 -7.54
CA SER A 192 -4.12 17.14 -6.56
C SER A 192 -4.10 16.55 -5.15
N GLN A 193 -5.15 15.83 -4.74
CA GLN A 193 -5.18 15.12 -3.44
C GLN A 193 -4.11 14.01 -3.40
N LEU A 194 -3.96 13.25 -4.50
CA LEU A 194 -2.90 12.24 -4.62
C LEU A 194 -1.50 12.87 -4.52
N GLN A 195 -1.28 14.00 -5.21
CA GLN A 195 0.01 14.69 -5.15
C GLN A 195 0.32 15.17 -3.75
N ALA A 196 -0.64 15.77 -3.05
CA ALA A 196 -0.47 16.21 -1.66
C ALA A 196 -0.10 15.04 -0.73
N HIS A 197 -0.70 13.87 -0.91
CA HIS A 197 -0.32 12.67 -0.16
C HIS A 197 1.11 12.20 -0.48
N PHE A 198 1.51 12.26 -1.74
CA PHE A 198 2.88 11.90 -2.14
C PHE A 198 3.91 12.88 -1.59
N ASP A 199 3.61 14.16 -1.59
CA ASP A 199 4.48 15.20 -1.02
C ASP A 199 4.64 15.00 0.49
N ASP A 200 3.53 14.72 1.23
CA ASP A 200 3.60 14.37 2.65
C ASP A 200 4.45 13.11 2.90
N MET A 201 4.26 12.07 2.10
CA MET A 201 5.05 10.85 2.23
C MET A 201 6.53 11.07 1.94
N MET A 202 6.87 11.96 1.02
CA MET A 202 8.25 12.31 0.69
C MET A 202 8.91 13.13 1.80
N GLU A 203 8.18 14.07 2.37
CA GLU A 203 8.68 14.99 3.39
C GLU A 203 8.70 14.35 4.79
N ASN A 204 7.62 13.68 5.15
CA ASN A 204 7.38 13.17 6.50
C ASN A 204 7.59 11.65 6.63
N GLY A 205 7.97 10.97 5.55
CA GLY A 205 8.12 9.52 5.54
C GLY A 205 6.78 8.77 5.40
N ARG A 206 6.90 7.47 5.16
CA ARG A 206 5.75 6.56 5.01
C ARG A 206 5.19 6.17 6.36
N GLU A 207 3.87 6.17 6.49
CA GLU A 207 3.20 5.70 7.70
C GLU A 207 3.10 4.18 7.72
N VAL A 208 3.46 3.57 8.85
CA VAL A 208 3.38 2.11 9.08
C VAL A 208 2.91 1.82 10.51
N THR A 209 2.57 0.54 10.75
CA THR A 209 2.18 0.03 12.06
C THR A 209 3.13 -1.09 12.47
N MET A 210 3.47 -1.16 13.76
CA MET A 210 4.24 -2.26 14.32
C MET A 210 3.58 -2.81 15.59
N GLU A 211 3.47 -4.13 15.67
CA GLU A 211 3.16 -4.85 16.91
C GLU A 211 4.42 -5.53 17.40
N VAL A 212 4.65 -5.46 18.70
CA VAL A 212 5.70 -6.27 19.38
C VAL A 212 4.99 -7.22 20.33
N LYS A 213 5.27 -8.51 20.19
CA LYS A 213 4.64 -9.57 21.00
C LYS A 213 5.69 -10.43 21.67
N VAL A 214 5.49 -10.71 22.93
CA VAL A 214 6.30 -11.72 23.63
C VAL A 214 5.66 -13.08 23.40
N VAL A 215 6.48 -14.05 23.02
CA VAL A 215 6.06 -15.44 22.86
C VAL A 215 6.31 -16.16 24.17
N ASP A 216 5.28 -16.78 24.72
CA ASP A 216 5.41 -17.64 25.91
C ASP A 216 6.14 -18.95 25.52
N ASN A 217 7.44 -18.94 25.72
CA ASN A 217 8.35 -20.08 25.48
C ASN A 217 9.05 -20.55 26.75
N GLY A 218 8.57 -20.09 27.92
CA GLY A 218 9.15 -20.40 29.24
C GLY A 218 10.46 -19.65 29.56
N SER A 219 10.83 -18.63 28.73
CA SER A 219 12.04 -17.82 29.01
C SER A 219 11.85 -16.82 30.14
N GLY A 220 10.59 -16.52 30.53
CA GLY A 220 10.27 -15.49 31.52
C GLY A 220 10.51 -14.04 31.03
N ILE A 221 10.72 -13.85 29.73
CA ILE A 221 10.84 -12.49 29.14
C ILE A 221 9.45 -11.89 29.03
N ASP A 222 9.29 -10.65 29.48
CA ASP A 222 8.13 -9.80 29.26
C ASP A 222 8.56 -8.35 29.05
N MET A 223 7.60 -7.44 28.82
CA MET A 223 7.87 -6.04 28.53
C MET A 223 8.34 -5.23 29.75
N THR A 224 8.19 -5.77 30.97
CA THR A 224 8.62 -5.15 32.23
C THR A 224 10.02 -5.60 32.66
N CYS A 225 10.60 -6.59 31.96
CA CYS A 225 11.96 -7.04 32.22
C CYS A 225 12.97 -5.92 32.02
N GLU A 226 13.88 -5.73 32.97
CA GLU A 226 14.93 -4.71 32.93
C GLU A 226 16.18 -5.20 32.20
N TYR A 227 16.69 -4.36 31.32
CA TYR A 227 17.95 -4.56 30.59
C TYR A 227 18.80 -3.28 30.64
N GLY A 228 19.89 -3.34 31.40
CA GLY A 228 20.80 -2.19 31.54
C GLY A 228 20.23 -1.04 32.37
N GLY A 229 19.17 -1.28 33.14
CA GLY A 229 18.50 -0.32 34.03
C GLY A 229 17.22 0.29 33.44
N ASP A 230 16.85 -0.07 32.22
CA ASP A 230 15.60 0.37 31.55
C ASP A 230 14.68 -0.84 31.33
N GLU A 231 13.37 -0.65 31.42
CA GLU A 231 12.39 -1.67 31.04
C GLU A 231 12.43 -1.93 29.53
N LEU A 232 12.11 -3.16 29.11
CA LEU A 232 12.07 -3.53 27.70
C LEU A 232 11.08 -2.66 26.90
N THR A 233 9.97 -2.25 27.51
CA THR A 233 9.02 -1.29 26.95
C THR A 233 9.73 0.02 26.58
N ASP A 234 10.46 0.63 27.50
CA ASP A 234 11.14 1.90 27.30
C ASP A 234 12.27 1.78 26.28
N ILE A 235 12.99 0.68 26.28
CA ILE A 235 14.04 0.38 25.29
C ILE A 235 13.45 0.35 23.87
N ILE A 236 12.29 -0.30 23.68
CA ILE A 236 11.62 -0.40 22.39
C ILE A 236 11.04 0.95 21.98
N ASP A 237 10.39 1.65 22.90
CA ASP A 237 9.78 2.97 22.66
C ASP A 237 10.83 4.00 22.23
N ASN A 238 11.95 4.08 22.96
CA ASN A 238 13.09 4.93 22.63
C ASN A 238 13.66 4.58 21.23
N TRP A 239 13.81 3.28 20.93
CA TRP A 239 14.28 2.87 19.61
C TRP A 239 13.32 3.31 18.50
N VAL A 240 12.00 3.15 18.69
CA VAL A 240 10.98 3.59 17.74
C VAL A 240 11.04 5.09 17.54
N SER A 241 11.16 5.86 18.63
CA SER A 241 11.34 7.30 18.59
C SER A 241 12.54 7.70 17.73
N ASP A 242 13.71 7.15 18.04
CA ASP A 242 14.97 7.52 17.41
C ASP A 242 15.06 7.13 15.92
N ASN A 243 14.30 6.11 15.52
CA ASN A 243 14.28 5.58 14.15
C ASN A 243 13.05 6.00 13.34
N SER A 244 12.19 6.86 13.89
CA SER A 244 11.06 7.46 13.20
C SER A 244 11.41 8.85 12.67
N VAL A 245 10.86 9.22 11.51
CA VAL A 245 11.05 10.57 10.94
C VAL A 245 10.43 11.61 11.87
N ASN A 246 11.23 12.58 12.30
CA ASN A 246 10.84 13.64 13.23
C ASN A 246 10.23 13.10 14.55
N HIS A 247 10.65 11.91 15.01
CA HIS A 247 10.11 11.23 16.20
C HIS A 247 8.59 11.05 16.17
N ARG A 248 8.01 10.86 14.96
CA ARG A 248 6.55 10.78 14.77
C ARG A 248 6.08 9.33 14.81
N TYR A 249 5.45 8.97 15.90
CA TYR A 249 4.78 7.69 16.15
C TYR A 249 3.76 7.84 17.27
N ASN A 250 2.98 6.80 17.53
CA ASN A 250 2.05 6.71 18.64
C ASN A 250 2.08 5.30 19.23
N LEU A 251 2.46 5.17 20.50
CA LEU A 251 2.27 3.93 21.26
C LEU A 251 0.79 3.88 21.69
N SER A 252 -0.02 3.15 20.93
CA SER A 252 -1.48 3.11 21.11
C SER A 252 -1.95 2.08 22.12
N GLN A 253 -1.17 1.02 22.35
CA GLN A 253 -1.48 -0.02 23.32
C GLN A 253 -0.18 -0.60 23.92
N GLY A 254 -0.19 -0.86 25.22
CA GLY A 254 0.90 -1.50 25.95
C GLY A 254 0.37 -2.45 27.03
N SER A 255 1.03 -3.60 27.18
CA SER A 255 0.82 -4.56 28.26
C SER A 255 2.13 -5.35 28.48
N GLU A 256 2.17 -6.17 29.50
CA GLU A 256 3.33 -7.03 29.81
C GLU A 256 3.81 -7.90 28.63
N ASN A 257 2.92 -8.25 27.70
CA ASN A 257 3.26 -9.15 26.60
C ASN A 257 3.03 -8.54 25.20
N PHE A 258 2.65 -7.25 25.12
CA PHE A 258 2.23 -6.67 23.85
C PHE A 258 2.42 -5.14 23.83
N LEU A 259 3.03 -4.65 22.76
CA LEU A 259 3.03 -3.21 22.40
C LEU A 259 2.50 -3.04 20.99
N LYS A 260 1.72 -1.97 20.76
CA LYS A 260 1.24 -1.58 19.46
C LYS A 260 1.62 -0.13 19.17
N PHE A 261 2.42 0.04 18.15
CA PHE A 261 2.82 1.33 17.61
C PHE A 261 2.04 1.60 16.32
N GLU A 262 1.40 2.75 16.25
CA GLU A 262 0.64 3.24 15.09
C GLU A 262 1.20 4.56 14.61
N GLN A 263 0.86 4.95 13.38
CA GLN A 263 1.29 6.21 12.77
C GLN A 263 2.82 6.42 12.79
N ILE A 264 3.58 5.33 12.77
CA ILE A 264 5.03 5.41 12.73
C ILE A 264 5.45 5.94 11.35
N ARG A 265 6.18 7.06 11.32
CA ARG A 265 6.73 7.62 10.09
C ARG A 265 8.14 7.08 9.82
N ILE A 266 8.29 6.22 8.83
CA ILE A 266 9.60 5.66 8.43
C ILE A 266 10.10 6.35 7.17
N ALA A 267 11.41 6.62 7.10
CA ALA A 267 12.02 7.19 5.90
C ALA A 267 11.84 6.24 4.71
N LEU A 268 11.55 6.77 3.52
CA LEU A 268 11.41 5.98 2.28
C LEU A 268 12.72 5.33 1.84
N TYR A 269 13.84 5.94 2.22
CA TYR A 269 15.18 5.46 1.91
C TYR A 269 16.03 5.43 3.18
N GLN A 270 16.88 4.43 3.29
CA GLN A 270 17.92 4.38 4.31
C GLN A 270 19.05 5.39 4.01
N ALA A 271 19.89 5.68 4.99
CA ALA A 271 21.03 6.59 4.82
C ALA A 271 21.99 6.18 3.69
N ASN A 272 22.05 4.91 3.33
CA ASN A 272 22.82 4.37 2.22
C ASN A 272 22.12 4.44 0.85
N GLY A 273 20.95 5.13 0.76
CA GLY A 273 20.15 5.29 -0.45
C GLY A 273 19.31 4.07 -0.84
N ARG A 274 19.32 2.99 -0.05
CA ARG A 274 18.47 1.82 -0.33
C ARG A 274 17.02 2.10 0.04
N PRO A 275 16.04 1.63 -0.76
CA PRO A 275 14.64 1.72 -0.39
C PRO A 275 14.39 1.09 0.97
N ASN A 276 13.63 1.76 1.79
CA ASN A 276 13.17 1.28 3.08
C ASN A 276 11.72 0.80 2.97
N ASP A 277 11.36 -0.20 3.76
CA ASP A 277 10.02 -0.75 3.89
C ASP A 277 9.77 -1.20 5.32
N THR A 278 8.52 -1.47 5.64
CA THR A 278 8.08 -1.91 6.98
C THR A 278 8.87 -3.11 7.50
N ARG A 279 9.15 -4.09 6.62
CA ARG A 279 9.90 -5.30 7.00
C ARG A 279 11.34 -5.00 7.36
N ARG A 280 12.00 -4.18 6.54
CA ARG A 280 13.40 -3.82 6.75
C ARG A 280 13.56 -3.00 8.01
N TRP A 281 12.69 -2.02 8.20
CA TRP A 281 12.68 -1.18 9.38
C TRP A 281 12.46 -2.02 10.68
N ALA A 282 11.46 -2.89 10.72
CA ALA A 282 11.22 -3.76 11.87
C ALA A 282 12.37 -4.76 12.14
N ARG A 283 13.06 -5.22 11.08
CA ARG A 283 14.26 -6.05 11.23
C ARG A 283 15.44 -5.32 11.88
N GLU A 284 15.56 -4.01 11.71
CA GLU A 284 16.59 -3.26 12.41
C GLU A 284 16.32 -3.22 13.93
N LEU A 285 15.06 -3.10 14.37
CA LEU A 285 14.69 -3.28 15.78
C LEU A 285 15.06 -4.69 16.27
N ALA A 286 14.67 -5.73 15.54
CA ALA A 286 14.99 -7.11 15.92
C ALA A 286 16.51 -7.34 16.05
N LYS A 287 17.30 -6.78 15.12
CA LYS A 287 18.78 -6.83 15.22
C LYS A 287 19.31 -6.07 16.42
N PHE A 288 18.77 -4.89 16.69
CA PHE A 288 19.15 -4.08 17.85
C PHE A 288 18.93 -4.85 19.15
N LEU A 289 17.74 -5.43 19.35
CA LEU A 289 17.41 -6.23 20.53
C LEU A 289 18.31 -7.47 20.64
N THR A 290 18.52 -8.17 19.53
CA THR A 290 19.36 -9.38 19.53
C THR A 290 20.83 -9.06 19.77
N SER A 291 21.37 -8.00 19.15
CA SER A 291 22.81 -7.70 19.26
C SER A 291 23.19 -7.04 20.58
N LYS A 292 22.36 -6.15 21.11
CA LYS A 292 22.69 -5.38 22.32
C LYS A 292 22.23 -6.07 23.60
N TYR A 293 21.06 -6.73 23.56
CA TYR A 293 20.45 -7.30 24.77
C TYR A 293 20.34 -8.83 24.73
N GLN A 294 20.77 -9.47 23.62
CA GLN A 294 20.74 -10.92 23.42
C GLN A 294 19.31 -11.50 23.40
N ILE A 295 18.32 -10.67 23.12
CA ILE A 295 16.91 -11.05 23.04
C ILE A 295 16.64 -11.59 21.64
N PRO A 296 16.31 -12.89 21.44
CA PRO A 296 15.98 -13.43 20.14
C PRO A 296 14.67 -12.86 19.64
N CYS A 297 14.65 -12.46 18.35
CA CYS A 297 13.46 -11.84 17.74
C CYS A 297 13.24 -12.37 16.33
N ARG A 298 11.97 -12.65 15.98
CA ARG A 298 11.51 -12.93 14.62
C ARG A 298 10.61 -11.80 14.13
N VAL A 299 10.67 -11.48 12.84
CA VAL A 299 9.84 -10.45 12.22
C VAL A 299 8.95 -11.08 11.16
N ASP A 300 7.65 -10.96 11.36
CA ASP A 300 6.62 -11.31 10.38
C ASP A 300 5.99 -10.05 9.80
N ILE A 301 5.49 -10.14 8.54
CA ILE A 301 4.85 -9.03 7.85
C ILE A 301 3.42 -9.41 7.51
N ARG A 302 2.50 -8.50 7.78
CA ARG A 302 1.10 -8.62 7.39
C ARG A 302 0.75 -7.48 6.42
N GLY A 303 0.41 -7.83 5.18
CA GLY A 303 0.26 -6.85 4.11
C GLY A 303 1.57 -6.11 3.81
N LEU A 304 1.49 -4.81 3.49
CA LEU A 304 2.66 -3.96 3.21
C LEU A 304 3.06 -3.09 4.41
N GLY A 305 2.09 -2.61 5.17
CA GLY A 305 2.27 -1.57 6.18
C GLY A 305 2.35 -2.05 7.62
N LYS A 306 2.20 -3.34 7.90
CA LYS A 306 2.20 -3.87 9.27
C LYS A 306 3.31 -4.89 9.49
N ALA A 307 4.14 -4.64 10.49
CA ALA A 307 5.13 -5.60 10.99
C ALA A 307 4.69 -6.17 12.34
N VAL A 308 5.06 -7.42 12.60
CA VAL A 308 4.94 -8.06 13.92
C VAL A 308 6.33 -8.56 14.32
N VAL A 309 6.87 -7.98 15.37
CA VAL A 309 8.12 -8.43 15.99
C VAL A 309 7.78 -9.37 17.13
N MET A 310 8.20 -10.63 17.02
CA MET A 310 8.00 -11.64 18.05
C MET A 310 9.28 -11.82 18.86
N ILE A 311 9.20 -11.52 20.14
CA ILE A 311 10.29 -11.64 21.11
C ILE A 311 10.26 -13.07 21.70
N GLY A 312 11.44 -13.68 21.81
CA GLY A 312 11.59 -15.06 22.31
C GLY A 312 11.63 -16.11 21.21
N GLU A 313 11.41 -15.76 19.94
CA GLU A 313 11.57 -16.66 18.79
C GLU A 313 12.77 -16.27 17.92
N LYS A 314 13.40 -17.31 17.31
CA LYS A 314 14.46 -17.14 16.31
C LYS A 314 13.95 -17.36 14.89
#